data_0d591395b0eee7028b925051069c3fd2
#
_entry.id   0d591395b0eee7028b925051069c3fd2
#
_cell.length_a   1.000
_cell.length_b   1.000
_cell.length_c   1.000
_cell.angle_alpha   90.00
_cell.angle_beta   90.00
_cell.angle_gamma   90.00
#
_symmetry.space_group_name_H-M   'P 1'
#
loop_
_entity.id
_entity.type
_entity.pdbx_description
1 polymer ?
#
loop_
_entity_poly.entity_id
_entity_poly.type
_entity_poly.pdbx_seq_one_letter_code
_entity_poly.pdbx_strand_id
1 'polypeptide(L)'
;MKIVQVDDVPRNRGLEHRGGTFFSRTTAEGVPGTPGNFKFSLSELGTDYSGPRHRHNFDQFRFMLEGESDYGQDGPLKAGMLGYYPEGVHYGPQVNKTPIFNAVLQFGGASGSGYLLPREVKAGMEELKAFGEFKDGVFHRREGSGKRNMDAYQAIWEHVHGREMVYPKGRYDAPIFMDSANYQWVPVKGAKGVFEKLFGVWTERRIEAGMLRLTPGASHEVAGRSVYLVLSGAGACDGKALQKFTTVHLDQDERATLQASETTELLHYGLPDLSDMTASARTSGTMQAAE
;
A
#
# COMPACT_ATOMS: atom_id res chain seq x y z
N MET A 1 -14.89 3.93 -11.20
CA MET A 1 -15.11 3.64 -9.78
C MET A 1 -15.30 2.16 -9.54
N LYS A 2 -14.65 1.61 -8.52
CA LYS A 2 -14.81 0.22 -8.07
C LYS A 2 -15.21 0.22 -6.59
N ILE A 3 -16.20 -0.60 -6.23
CA ILE A 3 -16.65 -0.82 -4.85
C ILE A 3 -16.55 -2.32 -4.59
N VAL A 4 -15.77 -2.71 -3.59
CA VAL A 4 -15.41 -4.10 -3.31
C VAL A 4 -15.71 -4.41 -1.85
N GLN A 5 -16.51 -5.43 -1.60
CA GLN A 5 -16.72 -6.00 -0.27
C GLN A 5 -15.56 -6.93 0.05
N VAL A 6 -15.02 -6.84 1.26
CA VAL A 6 -13.84 -7.65 1.65
C VAL A 6 -14.12 -9.15 1.59
N ASP A 7 -15.36 -9.56 1.89
CA ASP A 7 -15.74 -10.98 1.91
C ASP A 7 -15.88 -11.60 0.52
N ASP A 8 -16.03 -10.76 -0.52
CA ASP A 8 -16.05 -11.20 -1.92
C ASP A 8 -14.62 -11.45 -2.47
N VAL A 9 -13.57 -11.11 -1.68
CA VAL A 9 -12.17 -11.20 -2.11
C VAL A 9 -11.50 -12.42 -1.47
N PRO A 10 -10.86 -13.29 -2.27
CA PRO A 10 -10.14 -14.44 -1.74
C PRO A 10 -9.06 -14.03 -0.72
N ARG A 11 -9.00 -14.76 0.41
CA ARG A 11 -7.91 -14.66 1.38
C ARG A 11 -6.73 -15.47 0.88
N ASN A 12 -5.70 -14.79 0.39
CA ASN A 12 -4.53 -15.40 -0.19
C ASN A 12 -3.38 -15.45 0.82
N ARG A 13 -2.61 -16.55 0.82
CA ARG A 13 -1.35 -16.61 1.54
C ARG A 13 -0.37 -15.62 0.90
N GLY A 14 0.35 -14.86 1.73
CA GLY A 14 1.36 -13.92 1.27
C GLY A 14 2.56 -14.59 0.63
N LEU A 15 3.40 -13.78 -0.01
CA LEU A 15 4.57 -14.26 -0.73
C LEU A 15 5.64 -14.80 0.23
N GLU A 16 6.22 -15.93 -0.08
CA GLU A 16 7.17 -16.68 0.78
C GLU A 16 8.54 -16.00 0.95
N HIS A 17 8.84 -14.97 0.15
CA HIS A 17 10.15 -14.30 0.20
C HIS A 17 10.47 -13.60 1.54
N ARG A 18 9.45 -13.37 2.40
CA ARG A 18 9.65 -12.76 3.74
C ARG A 18 9.51 -13.75 4.90
N GLY A 19 8.94 -14.93 4.67
CA GLY A 19 8.66 -15.93 5.72
C GLY A 19 7.50 -15.56 6.67
N GLY A 20 7.20 -16.47 7.60
CA GLY A 20 6.15 -16.31 8.62
C GLY A 20 4.72 -16.42 8.12
N THR A 21 3.77 -16.24 9.03
CA THR A 21 2.34 -16.25 8.74
C THR A 21 1.91 -14.91 8.16
N PHE A 22 1.45 -14.93 6.92
CA PHE A 22 0.95 -13.76 6.22
C PHE A 22 -0.20 -14.13 5.28
N PHE A 23 -1.35 -13.48 5.48
CA PHE A 23 -2.49 -13.56 4.57
C PHE A 23 -2.94 -12.16 4.16
N SER A 24 -3.53 -12.05 2.97
CA SER A 24 -4.06 -10.78 2.48
C SER A 24 -5.27 -10.96 1.56
N ARG A 25 -6.13 -9.93 1.56
CA ARG A 25 -7.20 -9.72 0.58
C ARG A 25 -6.92 -8.40 -0.14
N THR A 26 -6.65 -8.47 -1.44
CA THR A 26 -6.42 -7.26 -2.26
C THR A 26 -7.76 -6.75 -2.78
N THR A 27 -8.20 -5.61 -2.26
CA THR A 27 -9.51 -5.02 -2.57
C THR A 27 -9.45 -3.94 -3.66
N ALA A 28 -8.26 -3.36 -3.92
CA ALA A 28 -8.04 -2.49 -5.07
C ALA A 28 -6.60 -2.61 -5.59
N GLU A 29 -6.45 -2.45 -6.90
CA GLU A 29 -5.13 -2.41 -7.54
C GLU A 29 -5.18 -1.54 -8.80
N GLY A 30 -4.02 -0.97 -9.14
CA GLY A 30 -3.80 -0.19 -10.35
C GLY A 30 -3.45 -1.03 -11.57
N VAL A 31 -2.96 -0.37 -12.62
CA VAL A 31 -2.60 -1.00 -13.88
C VAL A 31 -1.10 -1.40 -13.85
N PRO A 32 -0.78 -2.70 -14.03
CA PRO A 32 0.59 -3.17 -14.04
C PRO A 32 1.45 -2.47 -15.10
N GLY A 33 2.71 -2.20 -14.76
CA GLY A 33 3.68 -1.59 -15.68
C GLY A 33 3.48 -0.10 -15.91
N THR A 34 2.56 0.55 -15.20
CA THR A 34 2.38 2.02 -15.23
C THR A 34 2.95 2.66 -13.96
N PRO A 35 3.39 3.93 -14.01
CA PRO A 35 3.80 4.66 -12.80
C PRO A 35 2.71 4.73 -11.74
N GLY A 36 1.46 4.80 -12.19
CA GLY A 36 0.26 4.83 -11.34
C GLY A 36 -0.17 3.48 -10.78
N ASN A 37 0.61 2.41 -10.93
CA ASN A 37 0.27 1.11 -10.37
C ASN A 37 0.29 1.14 -8.84
N PHE A 38 -0.68 0.47 -8.20
CA PHE A 38 -0.77 0.38 -6.75
C PHE A 38 -1.47 -0.92 -6.33
N LYS A 39 -1.37 -1.24 -5.05
CA LYS A 39 -2.14 -2.29 -4.38
C LYS A 39 -2.69 -1.77 -3.07
N PHE A 40 -3.97 -1.96 -2.84
CA PHE A 40 -4.60 -1.80 -1.53
C PHE A 40 -5.13 -3.14 -1.03
N SER A 41 -4.76 -3.50 0.19
CA SER A 41 -5.12 -4.80 0.78
C SER A 41 -5.36 -4.72 2.27
N LEU A 42 -6.21 -5.62 2.77
CA LEU A 42 -6.32 -5.96 4.18
C LEU A 42 -5.42 -7.16 4.44
N SER A 43 -4.51 -7.05 5.41
CA SER A 43 -3.44 -8.02 5.65
C SER A 43 -3.40 -8.46 7.11
N GLU A 44 -3.27 -9.78 7.30
CA GLU A 44 -3.15 -10.45 8.59
C GLU A 44 -1.73 -11.03 8.69
N LEU A 45 -1.00 -10.70 9.76
CA LEU A 45 0.35 -11.21 9.99
C LEU A 45 0.45 -11.79 11.40
N GLY A 46 1.10 -12.97 11.50
CA GLY A 46 1.38 -13.62 12.79
C GLY A 46 2.56 -12.98 13.53
N THR A 47 2.78 -13.44 14.76
CA THR A 47 3.96 -13.07 15.56
C THR A 47 5.26 -13.73 15.07
N ASP A 48 5.13 -14.75 14.23
CA ASP A 48 6.22 -15.43 13.52
C ASP A 48 6.71 -14.67 12.27
N TYR A 49 5.97 -13.61 11.86
CA TYR A 49 6.41 -12.75 10.78
C TYR A 49 7.44 -11.74 11.29
N SER A 50 8.55 -11.63 10.58
CA SER A 50 9.54 -10.59 10.79
C SER A 50 10.05 -10.05 9.45
N GLY A 51 10.30 -8.75 9.40
CA GLY A 51 10.91 -8.09 8.25
C GLY A 51 12.25 -7.47 8.64
N PRO A 52 13.35 -7.70 7.90
CA PRO A 52 14.59 -7.00 8.16
C PRO A 52 14.44 -5.50 7.93
N ARG A 53 15.41 -4.70 8.42
CA ARG A 53 15.47 -3.28 8.04
C ARG A 53 15.74 -3.16 6.54
N HIS A 54 14.86 -2.45 5.84
CA HIS A 54 14.91 -2.32 4.39
C HIS A 54 14.28 -1.00 3.93
N ARG A 55 14.29 -0.75 2.63
CA ARG A 55 13.63 0.38 1.98
C ARG A 55 12.97 -0.07 0.68
N HIS A 56 12.06 0.74 0.18
CA HIS A 56 11.39 0.53 -1.09
C HIS A 56 11.67 1.68 -2.08
N ASN A 57 11.46 1.42 -3.35
CA ASN A 57 11.41 2.43 -4.42
C ASN A 57 9.97 2.91 -4.68
N PHE A 58 9.11 2.76 -3.70
CA PHE A 58 7.69 3.15 -3.73
C PHE A 58 7.25 3.64 -2.35
N ASP A 59 6.14 4.36 -2.31
CA ASP A 59 5.51 4.81 -1.07
C ASP A 59 4.56 3.75 -0.50
N GLN A 60 4.39 3.76 0.82
CA GLN A 60 3.48 2.85 1.48
C GLN A 60 2.79 3.52 2.67
N PHE A 61 1.48 3.28 2.80
CA PHE A 61 0.72 3.52 4.03
C PHE A 61 0.34 2.20 4.69
N ARG A 62 0.35 2.17 6.02
CA ARG A 62 -0.20 1.08 6.84
C ARG A 62 -1.06 1.68 7.94
N PHE A 63 -2.35 1.39 7.92
CA PHE A 63 -3.23 1.72 9.04
C PHE A 63 -3.43 0.46 9.86
N MET A 64 -3.03 0.50 11.13
CA MET A 64 -3.17 -0.65 12.04
C MET A 64 -4.60 -0.72 12.54
N LEU A 65 -5.33 -1.76 12.11
CA LEU A 65 -6.71 -2.03 12.53
C LEU A 65 -6.73 -2.76 13.86
N GLU A 66 -5.81 -3.73 14.06
CA GLU A 66 -5.67 -4.51 15.29
C GLU A 66 -4.20 -4.88 15.52
N GLY A 67 -3.81 -4.97 16.81
CA GLY A 67 -2.50 -5.42 17.23
C GLY A 67 -1.43 -4.35 17.29
N GLU A 68 -0.18 -4.79 17.37
CA GLU A 68 1.02 -3.94 17.51
C GLU A 68 2.23 -4.54 16.78
N SER A 69 2.90 -3.70 15.99
CA SER A 69 4.21 -3.98 15.41
C SER A 69 5.26 -3.04 15.98
N ASP A 70 6.44 -3.56 16.30
CA ASP A 70 7.61 -2.79 16.68
C ASP A 70 8.52 -2.66 15.46
N TYR A 71 8.91 -1.43 15.13
CA TYR A 71 9.83 -1.11 14.03
C TYR A 71 11.22 -0.71 14.53
N GLY A 72 11.60 -1.17 15.73
CA GLY A 72 12.89 -0.90 16.34
C GLY A 72 13.08 0.60 16.63
N GLN A 73 14.13 1.19 16.07
CA GLN A 73 14.43 2.62 16.26
C GLN A 73 13.34 3.57 15.71
N ASP A 74 12.50 3.09 14.80
CA ASP A 74 11.42 3.89 14.21
C ASP A 74 10.16 3.91 15.11
N GLY A 75 10.14 3.06 16.16
CA GLY A 75 9.07 3.01 17.16
C GLY A 75 7.93 2.03 16.85
N PRO A 76 6.92 1.97 17.72
CA PRO A 76 5.79 1.06 17.56
C PRO A 76 4.70 1.66 16.68
N LEU A 77 4.03 0.79 15.88
CA LEU A 77 2.78 1.07 15.20
C LEU A 77 1.68 0.21 15.83
N LYS A 78 0.67 0.86 16.45
CA LYS A 78 -0.41 0.24 17.23
C LYS A 78 -1.77 0.44 16.57
N ALA A 79 -2.77 -0.35 17.01
CA ALA A 79 -4.15 -0.17 16.56
C ALA A 79 -4.61 1.30 16.63
N GLY A 80 -5.22 1.79 15.56
CA GLY A 80 -5.62 3.19 15.39
C GLY A 80 -4.52 4.12 14.86
N MET A 81 -3.30 3.64 14.68
CA MET A 81 -2.21 4.44 14.12
C MET A 81 -2.06 4.24 12.60
N LEU A 82 -1.67 5.30 11.92
CA LEU A 82 -1.22 5.30 10.54
C LEU A 82 0.32 5.41 10.48
N GLY A 83 0.95 4.55 9.71
CA GLY A 83 2.36 4.67 9.33
C GLY A 83 2.48 5.06 7.85
N TYR A 84 3.23 6.12 7.56
CA TYR A 84 3.69 6.47 6.23
C TYR A 84 5.16 6.07 6.08
N TYR A 85 5.44 5.26 5.07
CA TYR A 85 6.77 4.73 4.74
C TYR A 85 7.18 5.30 3.38
N PRO A 86 7.92 6.41 3.38
CA PRO A 86 8.32 7.09 2.16
C PRO A 86 9.26 6.26 1.29
N GLU A 87 9.15 6.41 -0.04
CA GLU A 87 10.10 5.82 -0.98
C GLU A 87 11.54 6.28 -0.67
N GLY A 88 12.50 5.35 -0.79
CA GLY A 88 13.93 5.59 -0.54
C GLY A 88 14.34 5.59 0.94
N VAL A 89 13.40 5.59 1.87
CA VAL A 89 13.65 5.66 3.33
C VAL A 89 13.71 4.27 3.95
N HIS A 90 14.75 4.03 4.75
CA HIS A 90 14.89 2.77 5.49
C HIS A 90 13.96 2.74 6.70
N TYR A 91 13.35 1.59 6.96
CA TYR A 91 12.53 1.35 8.13
C TYR A 91 12.65 -0.09 8.66
N GLY A 92 12.26 -0.30 9.91
CA GLY A 92 12.34 -1.59 10.59
C GLY A 92 13.64 -1.80 11.35
N PRO A 93 13.93 -3.03 11.80
CA PRO A 93 13.21 -4.27 11.50
C PRO A 93 11.78 -4.26 12.01
N GLN A 94 10.86 -4.99 11.36
CA GLN A 94 9.49 -5.17 11.83
C GLN A 94 9.39 -6.47 12.64
N VAL A 95 8.88 -6.35 13.87
CA VAL A 95 8.55 -7.48 14.74
C VAL A 95 7.14 -7.30 15.28
N ASN A 96 6.26 -8.26 15.06
CA ASN A 96 4.89 -8.18 15.54
C ASN A 96 4.83 -8.65 17.00
N LYS A 97 4.41 -7.77 17.92
CA LYS A 97 4.23 -8.08 19.35
C LYS A 97 3.00 -8.98 19.59
N THR A 98 2.00 -8.81 18.75
CA THR A 98 0.77 -9.59 18.71
C THR A 98 0.46 -9.94 17.25
N PRO A 99 -0.43 -10.89 16.93
CA PRO A 99 -1.00 -10.96 15.59
C PRO A 99 -1.58 -9.60 15.22
N ILE A 100 -1.35 -9.15 13.99
CA ILE A 100 -1.81 -7.86 13.52
C ILE A 100 -2.78 -8.01 12.35
N PHE A 101 -3.72 -7.06 12.27
CA PHE A 101 -4.58 -6.84 11.12
C PHE A 101 -4.42 -5.37 10.68
N ASN A 102 -4.09 -5.13 9.42
CA ASN A 102 -3.83 -3.80 8.91
C ASN A 102 -4.35 -3.59 7.48
N ALA A 103 -4.67 -2.33 7.17
CA ALA A 103 -4.93 -1.86 5.82
C ALA A 103 -3.61 -1.33 5.24
N VAL A 104 -3.19 -1.88 4.10
CA VAL A 104 -1.90 -1.57 3.47
C VAL A 104 -2.13 -1.05 2.06
N LEU A 105 -1.68 0.18 1.80
CA LEU A 105 -1.59 0.78 0.49
C LEU A 105 -0.13 0.89 0.07
N GLN A 106 0.22 0.31 -1.08
CA GLN A 106 1.54 0.42 -1.71
C GLN A 106 1.37 0.96 -3.12
N PHE A 107 2.16 1.95 -3.51
CA PHE A 107 1.98 2.66 -4.78
C PHE A 107 3.29 3.30 -5.27
N GLY A 108 3.35 3.64 -6.55
CA GLY A 108 4.58 4.09 -7.20
C GLY A 108 5.25 5.34 -6.63
N GLY A 109 4.58 6.05 -5.73
CA GLY A 109 5.10 7.23 -5.06
C GLY A 109 5.26 8.42 -6.00
N ALA A 110 5.85 9.49 -5.47
CA ALA A 110 6.04 10.74 -6.21
C ALA A 110 7.12 10.64 -7.30
N SER A 111 8.06 9.68 -7.20
CA SER A 111 9.07 9.42 -8.23
C SER A 111 8.51 8.70 -9.46
N GLY A 112 7.37 8.04 -9.33
CA GLY A 112 6.80 7.20 -10.40
C GLY A 112 7.66 5.98 -10.73
N SER A 113 8.56 5.54 -9.84
CA SER A 113 9.50 4.44 -10.11
C SER A 113 8.84 3.08 -10.36
N GLY A 114 7.55 2.97 -10.00
CA GLY A 114 6.73 1.79 -10.26
C GLY A 114 6.64 0.85 -9.06
N TYR A 115 5.51 0.16 -8.95
CA TYR A 115 5.23 -0.85 -7.96
C TYR A 115 4.90 -2.17 -8.66
N LEU A 116 5.42 -3.29 -8.15
CA LEU A 116 5.08 -4.62 -8.65
C LEU A 116 3.91 -5.20 -7.86
N LEU A 117 2.85 -5.63 -8.58
CA LEU A 117 1.76 -6.37 -7.97
C LEU A 117 2.21 -7.77 -7.52
N PRO A 118 1.53 -8.40 -6.54
CA PRO A 118 1.90 -9.73 -6.04
C PRO A 118 2.08 -10.80 -7.12
N ARG A 119 1.27 -10.76 -8.19
CA ARG A 119 1.40 -11.71 -9.31
C ARG A 119 2.69 -11.51 -10.11
N GLU A 120 3.15 -10.26 -10.26
CA GLU A 120 4.41 -9.93 -10.93
C GLU A 120 5.60 -10.34 -10.07
N VAL A 121 5.52 -10.07 -8.76
CA VAL A 121 6.54 -10.51 -7.77
C VAL A 121 6.64 -12.03 -7.76
N LYS A 122 5.50 -12.76 -7.77
CA LYS A 122 5.49 -14.23 -7.80
C LYS A 122 6.12 -14.77 -9.08
N ALA A 123 5.76 -14.23 -10.22
CA ALA A 123 6.32 -14.66 -11.51
C ALA A 123 7.85 -14.44 -11.56
N GLY A 124 8.32 -13.23 -11.25
CA GLY A 124 9.75 -12.93 -11.24
C GLY A 124 10.54 -13.72 -10.18
N MET A 125 9.91 -14.02 -9.03
CA MET A 125 10.51 -14.90 -8.02
C MET A 125 10.71 -16.32 -8.55
N GLU A 126 9.70 -16.91 -9.21
CA GLU A 126 9.80 -18.26 -9.78
C GLU A 126 10.91 -18.34 -10.87
N GLU A 127 11.01 -17.34 -11.73
CA GLU A 127 12.07 -17.26 -12.73
C GLU A 127 13.46 -17.14 -12.09
N LEU A 128 13.61 -16.35 -11.04
CA LEU A 128 14.89 -16.17 -10.33
C LEU A 128 15.37 -17.43 -9.58
N LYS A 129 14.48 -18.36 -9.23
CA LYS A 129 14.88 -19.63 -8.60
C LYS A 129 15.85 -20.45 -9.47
N ALA A 130 15.87 -20.26 -10.79
CA ALA A 130 16.86 -20.86 -11.67
C ALA A 130 18.29 -20.37 -11.40
N PHE A 131 18.45 -19.15 -10.87
CA PHE A 131 19.73 -18.46 -10.67
C PHE A 131 20.18 -18.38 -9.21
N GLY A 132 19.30 -18.74 -8.26
CA GLY A 132 19.61 -18.61 -6.83
C GLY A 132 18.51 -19.14 -5.94
N GLU A 133 18.55 -18.74 -4.66
CA GLU A 133 17.53 -19.09 -3.68
C GLU A 133 17.09 -17.87 -2.87
N PHE A 134 15.85 -17.89 -2.39
CA PHE A 134 15.30 -16.88 -1.49
C PHE A 134 15.32 -17.42 -0.06
N LYS A 135 15.94 -16.66 0.85
CA LYS A 135 16.02 -17.01 2.27
C LYS A 135 16.04 -15.72 3.11
N ASP A 136 15.23 -15.67 4.14
CA ASP A 136 15.20 -14.58 5.14
C ASP A 136 15.09 -13.17 4.51
N GLY A 137 14.33 -13.03 3.43
CA GLY A 137 14.15 -11.77 2.71
C GLY A 137 15.31 -11.38 1.79
N VAL A 138 16.26 -12.27 1.57
CA VAL A 138 17.44 -12.07 0.71
C VAL A 138 17.41 -13.08 -0.45
N PHE A 139 17.74 -12.60 -1.64
CA PHE A 139 18.06 -13.46 -2.80
C PHE A 139 19.56 -13.76 -2.81
N HIS A 140 19.92 -15.03 -2.71
CA HIS A 140 21.29 -15.55 -2.76
C HIS A 140 21.57 -16.12 -4.13
N ARG A 141 22.32 -15.41 -4.96
CA ARG A 141 22.72 -15.85 -6.30
C ARG A 141 23.75 -16.97 -6.21
N ARG A 142 23.54 -18.06 -6.94
CA ARG A 142 24.49 -19.21 -6.94
C ARG A 142 25.77 -18.88 -7.70
N GLU A 143 25.64 -18.43 -8.95
CA GLU A 143 26.77 -18.11 -9.83
C GLU A 143 26.38 -17.00 -10.82
N GLY A 144 27.37 -16.39 -11.46
CA GLY A 144 27.17 -15.39 -12.50
C GLY A 144 27.64 -13.98 -12.14
N SER A 145 27.44 -13.04 -13.05
CA SER A 145 27.73 -11.61 -12.84
C SER A 145 26.67 -10.95 -11.98
N GLY A 146 27.08 -10.10 -11.07
CA GLY A 146 26.19 -9.29 -10.23
C GLY A 146 26.39 -9.53 -8.74
N LYS A 147 25.59 -8.82 -7.92
CA LYS A 147 25.64 -8.93 -6.45
C LYS A 147 25.21 -10.34 -6.01
N ARG A 148 26.03 -10.97 -5.16
CA ARG A 148 25.78 -12.31 -4.64
C ARG A 148 24.57 -12.38 -3.71
N ASN A 149 24.38 -11.34 -2.89
CA ASN A 149 23.27 -11.21 -1.96
C ASN A 149 22.55 -9.90 -2.25
N MET A 150 21.23 -9.93 -2.38
CA MET A 150 20.40 -8.78 -2.70
C MET A 150 19.09 -8.86 -1.92
N ASP A 151 18.50 -7.72 -1.54
CA ASP A 151 17.13 -7.74 -1.02
C ASP A 151 16.23 -8.49 -1.99
N ALA A 152 15.37 -9.36 -1.47
CA ALA A 152 14.55 -10.25 -2.29
C ALA A 152 13.63 -9.47 -3.25
N TYR A 153 13.00 -8.38 -2.79
CA TYR A 153 12.14 -7.56 -3.63
C TYR A 153 12.94 -6.81 -4.70
N GLN A 154 14.11 -6.26 -4.33
CA GLN A 154 14.99 -5.59 -5.29
C GLN A 154 15.42 -6.55 -6.40
N ALA A 155 15.84 -7.76 -6.04
CA ALA A 155 16.24 -8.76 -7.04
C ALA A 155 15.12 -9.11 -8.02
N ILE A 156 13.90 -9.27 -7.51
CA ILE A 156 12.70 -9.54 -8.33
C ILE A 156 12.37 -8.34 -9.21
N TRP A 157 12.39 -7.13 -8.66
CA TRP A 157 12.08 -5.92 -9.39
C TRP A 157 13.05 -5.67 -10.53
N GLU A 158 14.36 -5.83 -10.29
CA GLU A 158 15.41 -5.69 -11.31
C GLU A 158 15.26 -6.74 -12.41
N HIS A 159 14.90 -7.97 -12.05
CA HIS A 159 14.65 -9.05 -13.00
C HIS A 159 13.43 -8.74 -13.90
N VAL A 160 12.30 -8.35 -13.30
CA VAL A 160 11.06 -8.04 -14.02
C VAL A 160 11.23 -6.84 -14.96
N HIS A 161 12.00 -5.83 -14.56
CA HIS A 161 12.19 -4.61 -15.34
C HIS A 161 13.43 -4.65 -16.25
N GLY A 162 14.32 -5.64 -16.11
CA GLY A 162 15.55 -5.76 -16.89
C GLY A 162 16.54 -4.60 -16.71
N ARG A 163 16.45 -3.91 -15.56
CA ARG A 163 17.30 -2.76 -15.21
C ARG A 163 17.56 -2.67 -13.72
N GLU A 164 18.64 -2.01 -13.33
CA GLU A 164 18.96 -1.77 -11.92
C GLU A 164 17.89 -0.92 -11.25
N MET A 165 17.53 -1.27 -10.00
CA MET A 165 16.64 -0.47 -9.17
C MET A 165 17.41 0.72 -8.60
N VAL A 166 16.96 1.92 -8.96
CA VAL A 166 17.46 3.16 -8.39
C VAL A 166 16.48 3.64 -7.31
N TYR A 167 16.96 3.71 -6.09
CA TYR A 167 16.16 4.30 -5.02
C TYR A 167 16.16 5.82 -5.14
N PRO A 168 15.00 6.47 -5.12
CA PRO A 168 14.98 7.94 -5.06
C PRO A 168 15.61 8.40 -3.75
N LYS A 169 16.12 9.63 -3.75
CA LYS A 169 16.59 10.27 -2.50
C LYS A 169 15.40 10.40 -1.56
N GLY A 170 15.54 9.92 -0.33
CA GLY A 170 14.49 10.05 0.69
C GLY A 170 14.14 11.53 0.90
N ARG A 171 12.83 11.83 0.89
CA ARG A 171 12.30 13.17 1.23
C ARG A 171 12.17 13.38 2.72
N TYR A 172 12.33 12.32 3.49
CA TYR A 172 12.21 12.26 4.95
C TYR A 172 13.33 11.39 5.49
N ASP A 173 13.72 11.60 6.75
CA ASP A 173 14.81 10.84 7.38
C ASP A 173 14.36 9.49 7.94
N ALA A 174 13.04 9.35 8.22
CA ALA A 174 12.44 8.17 8.83
C ALA A 174 10.98 7.99 8.36
N PRO A 175 10.34 6.83 8.58
CA PRO A 175 8.90 6.70 8.47
C PRO A 175 8.18 7.64 9.45
N ILE A 176 6.93 8.00 9.14
CA ILE A 176 6.12 8.92 9.95
C ILE A 176 4.97 8.12 10.53
N PHE A 177 4.91 8.01 11.88
CA PHE A 177 3.82 7.33 12.58
C PHE A 177 2.91 8.35 13.25
N MET A 178 1.61 8.20 13.04
CA MET A 178 0.57 9.13 13.48
C MET A 178 -0.50 8.38 14.24
N ASP A 179 -0.76 8.78 15.47
CA ASP A 179 -1.88 8.24 16.24
C ASP A 179 -3.16 9.03 15.92
N SER A 180 -4.14 8.37 15.33
CA SER A 180 -5.41 8.99 14.92
C SER A 180 -6.19 9.59 16.12
N ALA A 181 -5.95 9.10 17.34
CA ALA A 181 -6.58 9.63 18.55
C ALA A 181 -6.14 11.07 18.88
N ASN A 182 -4.93 11.47 18.45
CA ASN A 182 -4.40 12.81 18.69
C ASN A 182 -4.95 13.87 17.71
N TYR A 183 -5.70 13.45 16.67
CA TYR A 183 -6.30 14.37 15.70
C TYR A 183 -7.74 14.68 16.06
N GLN A 184 -8.12 15.94 15.94
CA GLN A 184 -9.49 16.38 16.13
C GLN A 184 -10.31 16.20 14.85
N TRP A 185 -11.59 15.85 15.01
CA TRP A 185 -12.56 15.89 13.93
C TRP A 185 -12.92 17.35 13.60
N VAL A 186 -12.64 17.78 12.38
CA VAL A 186 -12.93 19.12 11.88
C VAL A 186 -14.09 19.06 10.91
N PRO A 187 -15.12 19.93 11.02
CA PRO A 187 -16.20 19.96 10.04
C PRO A 187 -15.67 20.25 8.62
N VAL A 188 -16.09 19.46 7.64
CA VAL A 188 -15.78 19.73 6.22
C VAL A 188 -16.59 20.92 5.75
N LYS A 189 -15.91 21.95 5.21
CA LYS A 189 -16.56 23.18 4.77
C LYS A 189 -17.60 22.91 3.68
N GLY A 190 -18.81 23.36 3.89
CA GLY A 190 -19.92 23.21 2.93
C GLY A 190 -20.61 21.83 2.96
N ALA A 191 -20.16 20.88 3.78
CA ALA A 191 -20.74 19.54 3.88
C ALA A 191 -21.36 19.31 5.26
N LYS A 192 -22.69 19.39 5.36
CA LYS A 192 -23.41 19.22 6.62
C LYS A 192 -23.28 17.78 7.14
N GLY A 193 -22.89 17.63 8.40
CA GLY A 193 -22.75 16.32 9.06
C GLY A 193 -21.53 15.51 8.61
N VAL A 194 -20.57 16.16 7.93
CA VAL A 194 -19.32 15.55 7.48
C VAL A 194 -18.15 16.18 8.22
N PHE A 195 -17.26 15.35 8.71
CA PHE A 195 -16.05 15.73 9.44
C PHE A 195 -14.85 15.01 8.87
N GLU A 196 -13.66 15.61 9.01
CA GLU A 196 -12.41 15.02 8.61
C GLU A 196 -11.34 15.07 9.69
N LYS A 197 -10.39 14.13 9.62
CA LYS A 197 -9.08 14.20 10.23
C LYS A 197 -8.07 14.13 9.09
N LEU A 198 -7.37 15.21 8.81
CA LEU A 198 -6.29 15.19 7.82
C LEU A 198 -4.98 14.85 8.54
N PHE A 199 -4.42 13.66 8.27
CA PHE A 199 -3.14 13.24 8.85
C PHE A 199 -1.98 13.96 8.21
N GLY A 200 -2.04 14.22 6.91
CA GLY A 200 -1.06 15.01 6.20
C GLY A 200 -1.20 14.94 4.69
N VAL A 201 -0.45 15.84 4.05
CA VAL A 201 -0.20 15.87 2.59
C VAL A 201 1.30 15.90 2.42
N TRP A 202 1.84 14.92 1.72
CA TRP A 202 3.29 14.72 1.56
C TRP A 202 3.68 14.76 0.10
N THR A 203 4.92 15.08 -0.11
CA THR A 203 5.58 15.15 -1.42
C THR A 203 5.00 16.22 -2.36
N GLU A 204 5.75 16.51 -3.42
CA GLU A 204 5.37 17.43 -4.50
C GLU A 204 4.15 16.93 -5.31
N ARG A 205 3.82 15.63 -5.19
CA ARG A 205 2.68 14.99 -5.85
C ARG A 205 1.43 14.90 -4.97
N ARG A 206 1.46 15.57 -3.79
CA ARG A 206 0.31 15.68 -2.87
C ARG A 206 -0.25 14.32 -2.44
N ILE A 207 0.62 13.37 -2.12
CA ILE A 207 0.21 12.11 -1.46
C ILE A 207 -0.48 12.48 -0.14
N GLU A 208 -1.64 11.91 0.11
CA GLU A 208 -2.49 12.34 1.22
C GLU A 208 -3.07 11.15 1.98
N ALA A 209 -3.28 11.32 3.28
CA ALA A 209 -4.03 10.38 4.11
C ALA A 209 -4.85 11.11 5.17
N GLY A 210 -6.00 10.55 5.49
CA GLY A 210 -6.93 11.10 6.47
C GLY A 210 -8.05 10.14 6.82
N MET A 211 -9.03 10.65 7.56
CA MET A 211 -10.28 9.96 7.83
C MET A 211 -11.46 10.88 7.56
N LEU A 212 -12.56 10.31 7.12
CA LEU A 212 -13.86 10.98 7.04
C LEU A 212 -14.82 10.35 8.04
N ARG A 213 -15.68 11.18 8.62
CA ARG A 213 -16.84 10.76 9.42
C ARG A 213 -18.10 11.43 8.86
N LEU A 214 -19.09 10.62 8.56
CA LEU A 214 -20.42 11.07 8.18
C LEU A 214 -21.41 10.70 9.28
N THR A 215 -22.22 11.68 9.72
CA THR A 215 -23.33 11.42 10.64
C THR A 215 -24.52 10.80 9.91
N PRO A 216 -25.48 10.15 10.61
CA PRO A 216 -26.65 9.56 9.97
C PRO A 216 -27.38 10.57 9.06
N GLY A 217 -27.67 10.17 7.82
CA GLY A 217 -28.30 10.99 6.79
C GLY A 217 -27.39 12.00 6.09
N ALA A 218 -26.12 12.08 6.48
CA ALA A 218 -25.16 12.94 5.77
C ALA A 218 -24.78 12.34 4.42
N SER A 219 -24.50 13.23 3.46
CA SER A 219 -24.04 12.91 2.11
C SER A 219 -22.80 13.75 1.77
N HIS A 220 -21.83 13.15 1.09
CA HIS A 220 -20.58 13.81 0.72
C HIS A 220 -20.09 13.31 -0.66
N GLU A 221 -19.85 14.27 -1.57
CA GLU A 221 -19.18 13.96 -2.82
C GLU A 221 -17.67 13.84 -2.59
N VAL A 222 -17.10 12.74 -3.07
CA VAL A 222 -15.65 12.47 -3.10
C VAL A 222 -15.19 12.36 -4.55
N ALA A 223 -13.98 12.79 -4.84
CA ALA A 223 -13.47 12.87 -6.21
C ALA A 223 -11.97 12.69 -6.28
N GLY A 224 -11.47 12.43 -7.49
CA GLY A 224 -10.06 12.29 -7.79
C GLY A 224 -9.51 10.91 -7.43
N ARG A 225 -8.26 10.67 -7.80
CA ARG A 225 -7.58 9.39 -7.64
C ARG A 225 -7.38 9.04 -6.16
N SER A 226 -8.26 8.20 -5.62
CA SER A 226 -8.34 7.95 -4.18
C SER A 226 -8.84 6.55 -3.82
N VAL A 227 -8.51 6.13 -2.59
CA VAL A 227 -9.01 4.90 -1.99
C VAL A 227 -9.64 5.22 -0.63
N TYR A 228 -10.84 4.71 -0.41
CA TYR A 228 -11.55 4.79 0.87
C TYR A 228 -11.78 3.39 1.42
N LEU A 229 -11.65 3.22 2.73
CA LEU A 229 -11.97 1.99 3.44
C LEU A 229 -12.95 2.30 4.57
N VAL A 230 -14.11 1.68 4.58
CA VAL A 230 -15.07 1.79 5.69
C VAL A 230 -14.48 1.10 6.93
N LEU A 231 -14.24 1.85 7.99
CA LEU A 231 -13.75 1.34 9.28
C LEU A 231 -14.90 0.91 10.19
N SER A 232 -16.00 1.69 10.18
CA SER A 232 -17.19 1.43 10.98
C SER A 232 -18.42 2.08 10.34
N GLY A 233 -19.60 1.64 10.75
CA GLY A 233 -20.86 2.16 10.26
C GLY A 233 -21.33 1.50 8.96
N ALA A 234 -22.40 2.08 8.38
CA ALA A 234 -23.04 1.60 7.17
C ALA A 234 -23.64 2.75 6.36
N GLY A 235 -23.87 2.50 5.07
CA GLY A 235 -24.43 3.49 4.17
C GLY A 235 -24.46 3.00 2.72
N ALA A 236 -24.30 3.94 1.79
CA ALA A 236 -24.20 3.64 0.37
C ALA A 236 -23.18 4.56 -0.33
N CYS A 237 -22.62 4.09 -1.44
CA CYS A 237 -21.83 4.86 -2.38
C CYS A 237 -22.47 4.68 -3.76
N ASP A 238 -23.06 5.76 -4.31
CA ASP A 238 -23.84 5.73 -5.56
C ASP A 238 -24.84 4.57 -5.60
N GLY A 239 -25.57 4.36 -4.49
CA GLY A 239 -26.59 3.31 -4.33
C GLY A 239 -26.06 1.91 -4.02
N LYS A 240 -24.75 1.67 -4.05
CA LYS A 240 -24.16 0.39 -3.61
C LYS A 240 -23.88 0.41 -2.12
N ALA A 241 -24.21 -0.67 -1.42
CA ALA A 241 -24.06 -0.77 0.03
C ALA A 241 -22.61 -0.58 0.49
N LEU A 242 -22.44 0.20 1.54
CA LEU A 242 -21.22 0.33 2.33
C LEU A 242 -21.41 -0.37 3.67
N GLN A 243 -20.47 -1.22 4.02
CA GLN A 243 -20.37 -1.90 5.32
C GLN A 243 -18.90 -1.96 5.74
N LYS A 244 -18.64 -2.38 6.97
CA LYS A 244 -17.26 -2.49 7.50
C LYS A 244 -16.35 -3.22 6.51
N PHE A 245 -15.20 -2.61 6.22
CA PHE A 245 -14.17 -3.07 5.27
C PHE A 245 -14.59 -3.08 3.80
N THR A 246 -15.67 -2.39 3.42
CA THR A 246 -15.90 -2.04 2.02
C THR A 246 -14.81 -1.07 1.56
N THR A 247 -14.19 -1.37 0.42
CA THR A 247 -13.23 -0.48 -0.26
C THR A 247 -13.91 0.23 -1.43
N VAL A 248 -13.76 1.56 -1.51
CA VAL A 248 -14.14 2.38 -2.66
C VAL A 248 -12.87 2.90 -3.31
N HIS A 249 -12.68 2.64 -4.60
CA HIS A 249 -11.56 3.17 -5.40
C HIS A 249 -12.09 4.05 -6.52
N LEU A 250 -11.55 5.25 -6.62
CA LEU A 250 -11.80 6.23 -7.68
C LEU A 250 -10.52 6.45 -8.49
N ASP A 251 -10.66 6.47 -9.82
CA ASP A 251 -9.63 6.95 -10.73
C ASP A 251 -9.65 8.49 -10.85
N GLN A 252 -8.70 9.06 -11.59
CA GLN A 252 -8.41 10.51 -11.65
C GLN A 252 -9.64 11.39 -11.90
N ASP A 253 -10.48 11.03 -12.86
CA ASP A 253 -11.63 11.85 -13.30
C ASP A 253 -12.96 11.35 -12.73
N GLU A 254 -12.91 10.40 -11.79
CA GLU A 254 -14.10 9.82 -11.20
C GLU A 254 -14.57 10.60 -9.96
N ARG A 255 -15.88 10.55 -9.73
CA ARG A 255 -16.57 11.09 -8.56
C ARG A 255 -17.54 10.06 -8.04
N ALA A 256 -17.84 10.13 -6.76
CA ALA A 256 -18.85 9.31 -6.11
C ALA A 256 -19.49 10.04 -4.95
N THR A 257 -20.72 9.66 -4.61
CA THR A 257 -21.44 10.19 -3.46
C THR A 257 -21.53 9.15 -2.35
N LEU A 258 -20.86 9.43 -1.25
CA LEU A 258 -20.97 8.67 0.00
C LEU A 258 -22.22 9.13 0.76
N GLN A 259 -23.03 8.20 1.23
CA GLN A 259 -24.25 8.47 2.04
C GLN A 259 -24.21 7.57 3.27
N ALA A 260 -24.37 8.15 4.45
CA ALA A 260 -24.34 7.40 5.70
C ALA A 260 -25.77 7.10 6.21
N SER A 261 -26.07 5.84 6.51
CA SER A 261 -27.31 5.45 7.19
C SER A 261 -27.18 5.50 8.72
N GLU A 262 -25.95 5.34 9.21
CA GLU A 262 -25.55 5.53 10.61
C GLU A 262 -24.22 6.28 10.67
N THR A 263 -23.68 6.57 11.84
CA THR A 263 -22.36 7.21 11.93
C THR A 263 -21.31 6.29 11.26
N THR A 264 -20.76 6.78 10.16
CA THR A 264 -19.83 6.01 9.31
C THR A 264 -18.47 6.67 9.27
N GLU A 265 -17.43 5.90 9.57
CA GLU A 265 -16.04 6.36 9.50
C GLU A 265 -15.29 5.62 8.38
N LEU A 266 -14.55 6.39 7.60
CA LEU A 266 -13.74 5.87 6.50
C LEU A 266 -12.31 6.35 6.64
N LEU A 267 -11.36 5.45 6.38
CA LEU A 267 -9.98 5.82 6.09
C LEU A 267 -9.91 6.31 4.65
N HIS A 268 -9.15 7.34 4.40
CA HIS A 268 -8.99 7.96 3.08
C HIS A 268 -7.53 8.07 2.69
N TYR A 269 -7.23 7.73 1.45
CA TYR A 269 -5.93 7.93 0.81
C TYR A 269 -6.09 8.65 -0.53
N GLY A 270 -5.38 9.76 -0.70
CA GLY A 270 -5.15 10.42 -1.99
C GLY A 270 -3.89 9.87 -2.63
N LEU A 271 -4.03 9.31 -3.84
CA LEU A 271 -2.91 8.80 -4.63
C LEU A 271 -2.29 9.93 -5.47
N PRO A 272 -0.97 9.90 -5.76
CA PRO A 272 -0.35 10.94 -6.57
C PRO A 272 -0.90 10.95 -7.99
N ASP A 273 -1.02 12.14 -8.57
CA ASP A 273 -1.22 12.28 -10.02
C ASP A 273 0.12 12.10 -10.73
N LEU A 274 0.23 11.05 -11.51
CA LEU A 274 1.40 10.66 -12.29
C LEU A 274 1.09 10.63 -13.81
N SER A 275 0.04 11.33 -14.25
CA SER A 275 -0.43 11.34 -15.65
C SER A 275 0.59 11.95 -16.62
N ASP A 276 1.48 12.82 -16.12
CA ASP A 276 2.61 13.40 -16.87
C ASP A 276 3.82 12.46 -17.02
N MET A 277 3.79 11.29 -16.37
CA MET A 277 4.86 10.30 -16.42
C MET A 277 4.55 9.22 -17.46
N THR A 278 5.54 8.91 -18.31
CA THR A 278 5.45 7.78 -19.23
C THR A 278 5.57 6.46 -18.47
N ALA A 279 4.79 5.46 -18.87
CA ALA A 279 4.97 4.09 -18.38
C ALA A 279 6.42 3.64 -18.64
N SER A 280 7.06 3.07 -17.63
CA SER A 280 8.37 2.44 -17.80
C SER A 280 8.22 1.30 -18.82
N ALA A 281 8.82 1.44 -20.00
CA ALA A 281 8.76 0.42 -21.01
C ALA A 281 9.35 -0.87 -20.40
N ARG A 282 8.54 -1.91 -20.33
CA ARG A 282 9.05 -3.26 -20.11
C ARG A 282 9.85 -3.60 -21.38
N THR A 283 11.16 -3.58 -21.27
CA THR A 283 11.97 -4.29 -22.27
C THR A 283 11.61 -5.77 -22.14
N SER A 284 10.75 -6.26 -23.03
CA SER A 284 10.61 -7.68 -23.26
C SER A 284 11.95 -8.16 -23.77
N GLY A 285 12.80 -8.58 -22.83
CA GLY A 285 14.07 -9.24 -23.14
C GLY A 285 13.75 -10.62 -23.69
N THR A 286 13.44 -10.69 -24.96
CA THR A 286 13.71 -11.90 -25.73
C THR A 286 15.22 -12.06 -25.73
N MET A 287 15.74 -12.88 -24.82
CA MET A 287 17.11 -13.41 -24.97
C MET A 287 17.14 -14.13 -26.30
N GLN A 288 17.67 -13.45 -27.33
CA GLN A 288 18.20 -14.17 -28.48
C GLN A 288 19.36 -15.04 -27.98
N ALA A 289 19.18 -16.35 -28.05
CA ALA A 289 20.25 -17.28 -27.89
C ALA A 289 21.32 -16.87 -28.92
N ALA A 290 22.49 -16.48 -28.45
CA ALA A 290 23.68 -16.37 -29.29
C ALA A 290 24.13 -17.79 -29.65
N GLU A 291 24.12 -18.05 -30.93
CA GLU A 291 24.81 -19.20 -31.54
C GLU A 291 26.34 -19.20 -31.27
#